data_c5699ad105dc06982d502155bd9e64c9
#
_entry.id   c5699ad105dc06982d502155bd9e64c9
#
_cell.length_a   1.000
_cell.length_b   1.000
_cell.length_c   1.000
_cell.angle_alpha   90.00
_cell.angle_beta   90.00
_cell.angle_gamma   90.00
#
_symmetry.space_group_name_H-M   'P 1'
#
loop_
_entity.id
_entity.type
_entity.pdbx_description
1 polymer ?
#
loop_
_entity_poly.entity_id
_entity_poly.type
_entity_poly.pdbx_seq_one_letter_code
_entity_poly.pdbx_strand_id
1 'polypeptide(L)'
;MRLLFICSQNKWRSLTAERLFDDHPHYEVRSAGTEPGARVRVAAGHLGWAETIFVMERRHADRLREKFAAELRGKTVVTLRIPDKYPFGDERLIALLREKLAAHLPLL
;
A
#
# COMPACT_ATOMS: atom_id res chain seq x y z
N MET A 1 -0.11 11.55 -9.24
CA MET A 1 -0.23 11.34 -7.78
C MET A 1 0.60 10.14 -7.37
N ARG A 2 1.31 10.24 -6.28
CA ARG A 2 2.20 9.17 -5.79
C ARG A 2 1.52 8.37 -4.68
N LEU A 3 1.39 7.06 -4.91
CA LEU A 3 0.72 6.13 -4.01
C LEU A 3 1.71 5.10 -3.47
N LEU A 4 1.59 4.78 -2.19
CA LEU A 4 2.39 3.73 -1.56
C LEU A 4 1.46 2.67 -0.97
N PHE A 5 1.67 1.42 -1.34
CA PHE A 5 0.90 0.29 -0.80
C PHE A 5 1.75 -0.49 0.20
N ILE A 6 1.19 -0.75 1.38
CA ILE A 6 1.89 -1.40 2.50
C ILE A 6 1.14 -2.65 2.96
N CYS A 7 1.86 -3.77 3.04
CA CYS A 7 1.41 -4.96 3.75
C CYS A 7 2.55 -5.45 4.66
N SER A 8 2.53 -6.71 5.09
CA SER A 8 3.57 -7.23 5.99
C SER A 8 4.87 -7.53 5.25
N GLN A 9 4.82 -8.40 4.23
CA GLN A 9 5.99 -8.94 3.55
C GLN A 9 6.27 -8.34 2.18
N ASN A 10 5.34 -7.57 1.63
CA ASN A 10 5.45 -7.00 0.29
C ASN A 10 5.64 -8.06 -0.81
N LYS A 11 5.00 -9.21 -0.65
CA LYS A 11 5.08 -10.31 -1.61
C LYS A 11 3.77 -10.55 -2.32
N TRP A 12 2.64 -10.32 -1.65
CA TRP A 12 1.32 -10.61 -2.19
C TRP A 12 0.45 -9.37 -2.35
N ARG A 13 -0.17 -8.89 -1.27
CA ARG A 13 -1.18 -7.82 -1.32
C ARG A 13 -0.65 -6.51 -1.88
N SER A 14 0.39 -5.96 -1.28
CA SER A 14 0.91 -4.66 -1.70
C SER A 14 1.61 -4.74 -3.05
N LEU A 15 2.28 -5.84 -3.36
CA LEU A 15 2.93 -6.02 -4.66
C LEU A 15 1.89 -6.18 -5.77
N THR A 16 0.80 -6.91 -5.51
CA THR A 16 -0.31 -7.02 -6.47
C THR A 16 -0.91 -5.64 -6.75
N ALA A 17 -1.14 -4.84 -5.70
CA ALA A 17 -1.65 -3.49 -5.86
C ALA A 17 -0.71 -2.63 -6.72
N GLU A 18 0.59 -2.67 -6.46
CA GLU A 18 1.57 -1.94 -7.26
C GLU A 18 1.48 -2.33 -8.74
N ARG A 19 1.42 -3.63 -9.04
CA ARG A 19 1.37 -4.11 -10.43
C ARG A 19 0.10 -3.70 -11.17
N LEU A 20 -1.01 -3.48 -10.48
CA LEU A 20 -2.23 -2.99 -11.11
C LEU A 20 -2.05 -1.60 -11.74
N PHE A 21 -1.08 -0.85 -11.28
CA PHE A 21 -0.83 0.52 -11.75
C PHE A 21 0.41 0.63 -12.64
N ASP A 22 0.97 -0.48 -13.11
CA ASP A 22 2.09 -0.45 -14.04
C ASP A 22 1.70 0.41 -15.26
N ASP A 23 2.54 1.40 -15.57
CA ASP A 23 2.31 2.34 -16.67
C ASP A 23 1.00 3.16 -16.59
N HIS A 24 0.43 3.29 -15.40
CA HIS A 24 -0.80 4.08 -15.24
C HIS A 24 -0.50 5.57 -15.49
N PRO A 25 -1.34 6.26 -16.32
CA PRO A 25 -1.05 7.65 -16.71
C PRO A 25 -1.21 8.67 -15.58
N HIS A 26 -1.95 8.35 -14.52
CA HIS A 26 -2.26 9.31 -13.45
C HIS A 26 -1.63 8.98 -12.10
N TYR A 27 -1.18 7.74 -11.88
CA TYR A 27 -0.67 7.31 -10.58
C TYR A 27 0.70 6.67 -10.71
N GLU A 28 1.67 7.21 -9.96
CA GLU A 28 2.96 6.57 -9.75
C GLU A 28 2.85 5.76 -8.46
N VAL A 29 3.27 4.50 -8.49
CA VAL A 29 3.00 3.58 -7.39
C VAL A 29 4.26 2.85 -6.95
N ARG A 30 4.43 2.72 -5.64
CA ARG A 30 5.45 1.88 -5.02
C ARG A 30 4.79 1.02 -3.96
N SER A 31 5.48 -0.02 -3.52
CA SER A 31 5.01 -0.87 -2.43
C SER A 31 6.15 -1.26 -1.51
N ALA A 32 5.81 -1.58 -0.26
CA ALA A 32 6.78 -2.02 0.74
C ALA A 32 6.07 -2.83 1.82
N GLY A 33 6.83 -3.45 2.71
CA GLY A 33 6.32 -4.21 3.82
C GLY A 33 6.82 -3.70 5.16
N THR A 34 6.04 -3.95 6.21
CA THR A 34 6.39 -3.50 7.56
C THR A 34 7.38 -4.41 8.27
N GLU A 35 7.50 -5.67 7.85
CA GLU A 35 8.32 -6.66 8.55
C GLU A 35 9.77 -6.65 8.12
N PRO A 36 10.72 -7.01 9.02
CA PRO A 36 12.15 -7.00 8.69
C PRO A 36 12.53 -7.87 7.49
N GLY A 37 11.79 -8.98 7.26
CA GLY A 37 12.05 -9.88 6.14
C GLY A 37 11.30 -9.54 4.86
N ALA A 38 10.66 -8.38 4.78
CA ALA A 38 9.90 -8.00 3.60
C ALA A 38 10.78 -7.90 2.35
N ARG A 39 10.19 -8.19 1.18
CA ARG A 39 10.87 -8.06 -0.11
C ARG A 39 11.48 -6.66 -0.28
N VAL A 40 10.69 -5.65 -0.01
CA VAL A 40 11.15 -4.27 0.15
C VAL A 40 10.64 -3.79 1.50
N ARG A 41 11.54 -3.54 2.43
CA ARG A 41 11.17 -3.04 3.74
C ARG A 41 10.86 -1.55 3.67
N VAL A 42 9.75 -1.14 4.30
CA VAL A 42 9.38 0.28 4.32
C VAL A 42 10.43 1.10 5.07
N ALA A 43 10.76 2.25 4.52
CA ALA A 43 11.71 3.20 5.08
C ALA A 43 11.13 4.61 5.04
N ALA A 44 11.75 5.53 5.77
CA ALA A 44 11.32 6.93 5.83
C ALA A 44 11.16 7.55 4.44
N GLY A 45 12.06 7.21 3.51
CA GLY A 45 12.02 7.73 2.14
C GLY A 45 10.76 7.34 1.37
N HIS A 46 10.24 6.14 1.60
CA HIS A 46 8.97 5.71 0.99
C HIS A 46 7.83 6.63 1.44
N LEU A 47 7.76 6.89 2.74
CA LEU A 47 6.69 7.68 3.33
C LEU A 47 6.79 9.15 2.92
N GLY A 48 8.02 9.68 2.84
CA GLY A 48 8.24 11.04 2.37
C GLY A 48 7.86 11.24 0.91
N TRP A 49 8.10 10.22 0.08
CA TRP A 49 7.76 10.24 -1.34
C TRP A 49 6.25 10.22 -1.59
N ALA A 50 5.50 9.43 -0.81
CA ALA A 50 4.09 9.19 -1.04
C ALA A 50 3.21 10.40 -0.69
N GLU A 51 2.17 10.63 -1.47
CA GLU A 51 1.09 11.56 -1.13
C GLU A 51 0.00 10.84 -0.35
N THR A 52 -0.37 9.64 -0.80
CA THR A 52 -1.36 8.79 -0.12
C THR A 52 -0.74 7.42 0.15
N ILE A 53 -0.97 6.93 1.36
CA ILE A 53 -0.47 5.64 1.82
C ILE A 53 -1.65 4.72 2.07
N PHE A 54 -1.71 3.61 1.33
CA PHE A 54 -2.73 2.59 1.52
C PHE A 54 -2.11 1.42 2.25
N VAL A 55 -2.67 1.07 3.41
CA VAL A 55 -2.24 -0.10 4.18
C VAL A 55 -3.32 -1.18 4.10
N MET A 56 -2.91 -2.43 4.09
CA MET A 56 -3.84 -3.55 3.91
C MET A 56 -4.64 -3.86 5.17
N GLU A 57 -4.05 -3.63 6.35
CA GLU A 57 -4.70 -3.87 7.62
C GLU A 57 -4.32 -2.80 8.63
N ARG A 58 -5.15 -2.63 9.65
CA ARG A 58 -4.92 -1.65 10.70
C ARG A 58 -3.56 -1.81 11.39
N ARG A 59 -3.11 -3.04 11.61
CA ARG A 59 -1.81 -3.31 12.23
C ARG A 59 -0.64 -2.70 11.45
N HIS A 60 -0.76 -2.59 10.14
CA HIS A 60 0.24 -1.93 9.30
C HIS A 60 0.28 -0.42 9.59
N ALA A 61 -0.88 0.21 9.70
CA ALA A 61 -0.98 1.62 10.06
C ALA A 61 -0.37 1.89 11.45
N ASP A 62 -0.69 1.03 12.42
CA ASP A 62 -0.16 1.16 13.77
C ASP A 62 1.37 1.06 13.79
N ARG A 63 1.93 0.10 13.04
CA ARG A 63 3.38 -0.06 12.89
C ARG A 63 4.04 1.18 12.30
N LEU A 64 3.44 1.76 11.27
CA LEU A 64 3.97 2.98 10.65
C LEU A 64 3.93 4.15 11.64
N ARG A 65 2.86 4.29 12.40
CA ARG A 65 2.73 5.37 13.38
C ARG A 65 3.73 5.24 14.51
N GLU A 66 4.00 4.04 14.96
CA GLU A 66 5.00 3.79 16.01
C GLU A 66 6.40 4.18 15.56
N LYS A 67 6.76 3.84 14.33
CA LYS A 67 8.13 3.97 13.84
C LYS A 67 8.39 5.24 13.05
N PHE A 68 7.39 5.77 12.35
CA PHE A 68 7.55 6.85 11.39
C PHE A 68 6.56 8.00 11.61
N ALA A 69 6.21 8.29 12.84
CA ALA A 69 5.21 9.33 13.15
C ALA A 69 5.51 10.67 12.48
N ALA A 70 6.78 11.09 12.46
CA ALA A 70 7.17 12.35 11.85
C ALA A 70 6.92 12.38 10.34
N GLU A 71 7.26 11.29 9.64
CA GLU A 71 7.13 11.18 8.19
C GLU A 71 5.66 11.09 7.75
N LEU A 72 4.77 10.67 8.66
CA LEU A 72 3.33 10.57 8.37
C LEU A 72 2.58 11.88 8.52
N ARG A 73 3.19 12.90 9.10
CA ARG A 73 2.52 14.21 9.26
C ARG A 73 2.10 14.78 7.93
N GLY A 74 0.83 15.18 7.83
CA GLY A 74 0.27 15.74 6.60
C GLY A 74 -0.02 14.71 5.52
N LYS A 75 0.20 13.42 5.78
CA LYS A 75 -0.08 12.35 4.82
C LYS A 75 -1.44 11.74 5.08
N THR A 76 -2.10 11.32 4.01
CA THR A 76 -3.34 10.55 4.10
C THR A 76 -2.99 9.07 4.20
N VAL A 77 -3.46 8.41 5.26
CA VAL A 77 -3.29 6.96 5.45
C VAL A 77 -4.66 6.30 5.41
N VAL A 78 -4.85 5.39 4.48
CA VAL A 78 -6.12 4.68 4.28
C VAL A 78 -5.92 3.19 4.55
N THR A 79 -6.77 2.61 5.40
CA THR A 79 -6.75 1.17 5.68
C THR A 79 -7.77 0.50 4.77
N LEU A 80 -7.31 -0.40 3.89
CA LEU A 80 -8.17 -1.07 2.92
C LEU A 80 -8.90 -2.28 3.49
N ARG A 81 -8.44 -2.86 4.59
CA ARG A 81 -9.03 -4.04 5.26
C ARG A 81 -9.09 -5.24 4.32
N ILE A 82 -7.93 -5.60 3.77
CA ILE A 82 -7.78 -6.78 2.91
C ILE A 82 -7.02 -7.84 3.70
N PRO A 83 -7.64 -8.99 4.00
CA PRO A 83 -7.01 -10.04 4.80
C PRO A 83 -5.86 -10.72 4.06
N ASP A 84 -4.93 -11.29 4.82
CA ASP A 84 -3.75 -11.96 4.29
C ASP A 84 -4.06 -13.42 3.92
N LYS A 85 -4.81 -13.60 2.84
CA LYS A 85 -5.19 -14.95 2.38
C LYS A 85 -5.15 -15.13 0.87
N TYR A 86 -4.72 -14.12 0.13
CA TYR A 86 -4.66 -14.17 -1.33
C TYR A 86 -3.21 -14.11 -1.78
N PRO A 87 -2.75 -15.09 -2.58
CA PRO A 87 -1.41 -15.03 -3.14
C PRO A 87 -1.26 -13.92 -4.18
N PHE A 88 -0.03 -13.63 -4.58
CA PHE A 88 0.25 -12.62 -5.58
C PHE A 88 -0.53 -12.89 -6.87
N GLY A 89 -1.17 -11.84 -7.37
CA GLY A 89 -1.90 -11.90 -8.65
C GLY A 89 -3.23 -12.63 -8.62
N ASP A 90 -3.68 -13.09 -7.45
CA ASP A 90 -4.97 -13.77 -7.31
C ASP A 90 -6.10 -12.86 -7.81
N GLU A 91 -6.97 -13.38 -8.69
CA GLU A 91 -8.05 -12.60 -9.28
C GLU A 91 -9.04 -12.03 -8.25
N ARG A 92 -9.25 -12.75 -7.14
CA ARG A 92 -10.12 -12.28 -6.06
C ARG A 92 -9.50 -11.10 -5.33
N LEU A 93 -8.16 -11.12 -5.16
CA LEU A 93 -7.43 -10.00 -4.58
C LEU A 93 -7.50 -8.78 -5.50
N ILE A 94 -7.32 -8.97 -6.79
CA ILE A 94 -7.40 -7.88 -7.77
C ILE A 94 -8.79 -7.25 -7.77
N ALA A 95 -9.85 -8.06 -7.76
CA ALA A 95 -11.23 -7.56 -7.72
C ALA A 95 -11.49 -6.77 -6.45
N LEU A 96 -11.03 -7.28 -5.31
CA LEU A 96 -11.20 -6.62 -4.02
C LEU A 96 -10.43 -5.29 -3.95
N LEU A 97 -9.20 -5.27 -4.46
CA LEU A 97 -8.41 -4.05 -4.55
C LEU A 97 -9.11 -2.99 -5.40
N ARG A 98 -9.61 -3.35 -6.58
CA ARG A 98 -10.32 -2.42 -7.45
C ARG A 98 -11.56 -1.85 -6.78
N GLU A 99 -12.34 -2.70 -6.13
CA GLU A 99 -13.55 -2.27 -5.41
C GLU A 99 -13.21 -1.26 -4.32
N LYS A 100 -12.24 -1.59 -3.47
CA LYS A 100 -11.90 -0.72 -2.33
C LYS A 100 -11.18 0.56 -2.74
N LEU A 101 -10.34 0.50 -3.75
CA LEU A 101 -9.63 1.68 -4.24
C LEU A 101 -10.54 2.65 -5.00
N ALA A 102 -11.60 2.17 -5.62
CA ALA A 102 -12.53 3.04 -6.37
C ALA A 102 -13.12 4.15 -5.49
N ALA A 103 -13.27 3.91 -4.19
CA ALA A 103 -13.78 4.91 -3.25
C ALA A 103 -12.79 6.07 -3.02
N HIS A 104 -11.52 5.89 -3.36
CA HIS A 104 -10.45 6.85 -3.07
C HIS A 104 -9.74 7.38 -4.32
N LEU A 105 -9.81 6.67 -5.43
CA LEU A 105 -9.06 6.98 -6.63
C LEU A 105 -9.99 7.15 -7.83
N PRO A 106 -10.40 8.39 -8.13
CA PRO A 106 -11.38 8.64 -9.19
C PRO A 106 -10.89 8.31 -10.61
N LEU A 107 -9.58 8.24 -10.81
CA LEU A 107 -8.98 7.97 -12.12
C LEU A 107 -8.49 6.53 -12.29
N LEU A 108 -8.88 5.67 -11.39
CA LEU A 108 -8.49 4.26 -11.37
C LEU A 108 -8.85 3.52 -12.67
#